data_da956752ab636a39822f5a41ed75e465
#
_entry.id   da956752ab636a39822f5a41ed75e465
#
_cell.length_a   1.000
_cell.length_b   1.000
_cell.length_c   1.000
_cell.angle_alpha   90.00
_cell.angle_beta   90.00
_cell.angle_gamma   90.00
#
_symmetry.space_group_name_H-M   'P 1'
#
loop_
_entity.id
_entity.type
_entity.pdbx_description
1 polymer ?
#
loop_
_entity_poly.entity_id
_entity_poly.type
_entity_poly.pdbx_seq_one_letter_code
_entity_poly.pdbx_strand_id
1 'polypeptide(L)'
;MEEQQYPEPTVGALIFNKENKVFLMTSPKWKGKYVIPGGHIELGETIEQALKREIKEETNLDIYDIEFVMLQEFVFGEDFHEKRHFIFLDYTCKTNDNKVILDKEGSGYVWVDIDEALNLSIEPYTRNVILEYKNKFKK
;
A
#
# COMPACT_ATOMS: atom_id res chain seq x y z
N MET A 1 -16.67 17.22 -6.05
CA MET A 1 -15.89 15.98 -6.31
C MET A 1 -16.00 15.61 -7.77
N GLU A 2 -14.89 15.38 -8.42
CA GLU A 2 -14.90 15.03 -9.82
C GLU A 2 -15.41 13.61 -10.04
N GLU A 3 -16.22 13.45 -11.07
CA GLU A 3 -16.69 12.15 -11.49
C GLU A 3 -15.53 11.39 -12.15
N GLN A 4 -15.35 10.14 -11.75
CA GLN A 4 -14.31 9.31 -12.35
C GLN A 4 -14.72 8.89 -13.75
N GLN A 5 -13.87 9.12 -14.74
CA GLN A 5 -14.14 8.79 -16.15
C GLN A 5 -13.48 7.50 -16.61
N TYR A 6 -12.39 7.10 -15.97
CA TYR A 6 -11.61 5.92 -16.35
C TYR A 6 -11.15 5.19 -15.11
N PRO A 7 -10.89 3.86 -15.21
CA PRO A 7 -10.21 3.18 -14.11
C PRO A 7 -8.88 3.85 -13.83
N GLU A 8 -8.53 4.00 -12.54
CA GLU A 8 -7.34 4.73 -12.15
C GLU A 8 -6.25 3.78 -11.69
N PRO A 9 -5.08 3.78 -12.34
CA PRO A 9 -3.96 2.98 -11.85
C PRO A 9 -3.37 3.61 -10.58
N THR A 10 -3.19 2.79 -9.57
CA THR A 10 -2.52 3.19 -8.33
C THR A 10 -1.41 2.21 -8.01
N VAL A 11 -0.44 2.66 -7.26
CA VAL A 11 0.69 1.85 -6.81
C VAL A 11 0.70 1.77 -5.30
N GLY A 12 1.12 0.63 -4.76
CA GLY A 12 1.28 0.45 -3.33
C GLY A 12 2.34 -0.59 -3.05
N ALA A 13 2.82 -0.63 -1.81
CA ALA A 13 3.88 -1.58 -1.48
C ALA A 13 3.82 -2.09 -0.05
N LEU A 14 4.16 -3.39 0.09
CA LEU A 14 4.56 -3.97 1.35
C LEU A 14 6.00 -3.53 1.60
N ILE A 15 6.23 -2.76 2.66
CA ILE A 15 7.55 -2.22 2.99
C ILE A 15 8.13 -3.00 4.17
N PHE A 16 9.31 -3.60 3.99
CA PHE A 16 9.99 -4.33 5.07
C PHE A 16 11.15 -3.51 5.61
N ASN A 17 11.24 -3.44 6.94
CA ASN A 17 12.36 -2.77 7.61
C ASN A 17 13.51 -3.74 7.85
N LYS A 18 14.59 -3.28 8.52
CA LYS A 18 15.77 -4.11 8.80
C LYS A 18 15.49 -5.32 9.68
N GLU A 19 14.46 -5.24 10.52
CA GLU A 19 14.04 -6.37 11.36
C GLU A 19 13.06 -7.29 10.65
N ASN A 20 12.90 -7.10 9.33
CA ASN A 20 11.99 -7.89 8.49
C ASN A 20 10.51 -7.78 8.92
N LYS A 21 10.15 -6.63 9.49
CA LYS A 21 8.76 -6.31 9.83
C LYS A 21 8.11 -5.55 8.67
N VAL A 22 6.83 -5.77 8.46
CA VAL A 22 6.09 -5.09 7.40
C VAL A 22 5.32 -3.90 7.95
N PHE A 23 5.27 -2.83 7.16
CA PHE A 23 4.56 -1.61 7.49
C PHE A 23 3.10 -1.69 7.03
N LEU A 24 2.19 -1.39 7.95
CA LEU A 24 0.77 -1.24 7.62
C LEU A 24 0.25 0.02 8.30
N MET A 25 -0.67 0.70 7.63
CA MET A 25 -1.24 1.94 8.15
C MET A 25 -2.76 1.90 8.08
N THR A 26 -3.41 2.66 8.95
CA THR A 26 -4.85 2.84 8.91
C THR A 26 -5.19 4.18 8.28
N SER A 27 -6.36 4.26 7.66
CA SER A 27 -6.84 5.48 7.03
C SER A 27 -8.37 5.53 7.09
N PRO A 28 -8.95 6.70 7.37
CA PRO A 28 -10.41 6.85 7.29
C PRO A 28 -10.99 6.54 5.92
N LYS A 29 -10.20 6.74 4.85
CA LYS A 29 -10.62 6.41 3.48
C LYS A 29 -10.94 4.92 3.31
N TRP A 30 -10.32 4.07 4.12
CA TRP A 30 -10.50 2.63 4.10
C TRP A 30 -11.22 2.13 5.35
N LYS A 31 -12.08 2.98 5.92
CA LYS A 31 -12.93 2.66 7.08
C LYS A 31 -12.13 2.21 8.30
N GLY A 32 -10.92 2.77 8.47
CA GLY A 32 -10.06 2.46 9.61
C GLY A 32 -9.34 1.12 9.55
N LYS A 33 -9.46 0.40 8.44
CA LYS A 33 -8.76 -0.87 8.27
C LYS A 33 -7.30 -0.65 7.91
N TYR A 34 -6.46 -1.64 8.18
CA TYR A 34 -5.05 -1.58 7.80
C TYR A 34 -4.88 -1.81 6.30
N VAL A 35 -4.07 -0.96 5.69
CA VAL A 35 -3.75 -0.98 4.26
C VAL A 35 -2.27 -0.75 4.06
N ILE A 36 -1.78 -1.05 2.85
CA ILE A 36 -0.43 -0.66 2.45
C ILE A 36 -0.44 0.79 1.94
N PRO A 37 0.67 1.53 2.10
CA PRO A 37 0.74 2.90 1.57
C PRO A 37 0.88 2.89 0.06
N GLY A 38 0.43 3.96 -0.58
CA GLY A 38 0.49 4.11 -2.03
C GLY A 38 -0.47 5.18 -2.51
N GLY A 39 -0.59 5.30 -3.82
CA GLY A 39 -1.48 6.29 -4.41
C GLY A 39 -1.38 6.32 -5.92
N HIS A 40 -1.88 7.40 -6.51
CA HIS A 40 -1.98 7.55 -7.96
C HIS A 40 -0.63 7.77 -8.63
N ILE A 41 -0.52 7.26 -9.87
CA ILE A 41 0.59 7.60 -10.75
C ILE A 41 0.22 8.94 -11.41
N GLU A 42 1.12 9.92 -11.33
CA GLU A 42 0.90 11.21 -11.99
C GLU A 42 1.44 11.18 -13.43
N LEU A 43 0.87 12.04 -14.27
CA LEU A 43 1.33 12.15 -15.66
C LEU A 43 2.83 12.39 -15.69
N GLY A 44 3.54 11.61 -16.51
CA GLY A 44 4.98 11.72 -16.66
C GLY A 44 5.81 10.93 -15.68
N GLU A 45 5.18 10.27 -14.69
CA GLU A 45 5.89 9.42 -13.76
C GLU A 45 5.94 7.98 -14.22
N THR A 46 7.08 7.32 -13.98
CA THR A 46 7.14 5.86 -14.06
C THR A 46 6.48 5.30 -12.79
N ILE A 47 6.18 4.01 -12.80
CA ILE A 47 5.64 3.32 -11.61
C ILE A 47 6.59 3.48 -10.42
N GLU A 48 7.88 3.28 -10.63
CA GLU A 48 8.88 3.40 -9.56
C GLU A 48 8.93 4.80 -8.97
N GLN A 49 8.87 5.83 -9.83
CA GLN A 49 8.85 7.23 -9.38
C GLN A 49 7.61 7.52 -8.55
N ALA A 50 6.45 7.08 -9.02
CA ALA A 50 5.19 7.27 -8.31
C ALA A 50 5.21 6.58 -6.94
N LEU A 51 5.71 5.36 -6.90
CA LEU A 51 5.77 4.58 -5.66
C LEU A 51 6.66 5.25 -4.63
N LYS A 52 7.86 5.67 -5.04
CA LYS A 52 8.80 6.36 -4.14
C LYS A 52 8.20 7.67 -3.63
N ARG A 53 7.57 8.45 -4.51
CA ARG A 53 6.96 9.72 -4.14
C ARG A 53 5.80 9.53 -3.16
N GLU A 54 4.86 8.64 -3.49
CA GLU A 54 3.69 8.40 -2.64
C GLU A 54 4.08 7.90 -1.26
N ILE A 55 5.01 6.96 -1.19
CA ILE A 55 5.44 6.42 0.10
C ILE A 55 6.17 7.50 0.91
N LYS A 56 7.00 8.31 0.25
CA LYS A 56 7.68 9.40 0.94
C LYS A 56 6.69 10.42 1.50
N GLU A 57 5.70 10.79 0.71
CA GLU A 57 4.66 11.74 1.14
C GLU A 57 3.84 11.20 2.31
N GLU A 58 3.42 9.94 2.24
CA GLU A 58 2.53 9.37 3.25
C GLU A 58 3.25 8.93 4.53
N THR A 59 4.49 8.49 4.44
CA THR A 59 5.17 7.83 5.56
C THR A 59 6.53 8.40 5.92
N ASN A 60 7.10 9.26 5.10
CA ASN A 60 8.48 9.77 5.23
C ASN A 60 9.56 8.71 4.97
N LEU A 61 9.21 7.52 4.51
CA LEU A 61 10.19 6.46 4.27
C LEU A 61 10.80 6.54 2.89
N ASP A 62 12.11 6.25 2.81
CA ASP A 62 12.83 6.07 1.56
C ASP A 62 12.94 4.57 1.30
N ILE A 63 12.54 4.12 0.10
CA ILE A 63 12.44 2.71 -0.23
C ILE A 63 13.45 2.32 -1.32
N TYR A 64 13.78 1.03 -1.34
CA TYR A 64 14.65 0.45 -2.36
C TYR A 64 14.29 -1.03 -2.55
N ASP A 65 14.93 -1.69 -3.52
CA ASP A 65 14.68 -3.09 -3.89
C ASP A 65 13.19 -3.33 -4.16
N ILE A 66 12.65 -2.56 -5.10
CA ILE A 66 11.25 -2.61 -5.47
C ILE A 66 11.00 -3.79 -6.42
N GLU A 67 10.08 -4.69 -6.04
CA GLU A 67 9.71 -5.84 -6.86
C GLU A 67 8.20 -5.96 -6.98
N PHE A 68 7.74 -6.36 -8.15
CA PHE A 68 6.31 -6.52 -8.42
C PHE A 68 5.75 -7.75 -7.70
N VAL A 69 4.58 -7.63 -7.09
CA VAL A 69 3.89 -8.75 -6.44
C VAL A 69 2.67 -9.19 -7.25
N MET A 70 1.71 -8.29 -7.49
CA MET A 70 0.49 -8.63 -8.20
C MET A 70 -0.27 -7.40 -8.65
N LEU A 71 -1.22 -7.63 -9.55
CA LEU A 71 -2.19 -6.63 -9.98
C LEU A 71 -3.57 -7.06 -9.48
N GLN A 72 -4.35 -6.11 -8.99
CA GLN A 72 -5.73 -6.37 -8.57
C GLN A 72 -6.67 -5.32 -9.16
N GLU A 73 -7.89 -5.73 -9.41
CA GLU A 73 -8.94 -4.83 -9.87
C GLU A 73 -9.90 -4.53 -8.73
N PHE A 74 -10.05 -3.26 -8.39
CA PHE A 74 -10.96 -2.80 -7.36
C PHE A 74 -12.11 -2.06 -8.04
N VAL A 75 -13.24 -2.75 -8.22
CA VAL A 75 -14.38 -2.22 -8.96
C VAL A 75 -15.50 -1.90 -7.99
N PHE A 76 -15.58 -0.64 -7.58
CA PHE A 76 -16.62 -0.13 -6.69
C PHE A 76 -16.75 -0.91 -5.37
N GLY A 77 -15.60 -1.31 -4.81
CA GLY A 77 -15.58 -2.06 -3.55
C GLY A 77 -16.11 -1.24 -2.36
N GLU A 78 -16.68 -1.94 -1.40
CA GLU A 78 -17.37 -1.30 -0.27
C GLU A 78 -16.44 -0.72 0.79
N ASP A 79 -15.20 -1.19 0.89
CA ASP A 79 -14.28 -0.79 1.95
C ASP A 79 -13.62 0.56 1.73
N PHE A 80 -13.80 1.17 0.56
CA PHE A 80 -13.30 2.52 0.30
C PHE A 80 -14.42 3.53 0.57
N HIS A 81 -14.05 4.75 0.99
CA HIS A 81 -15.01 5.79 1.42
C HIS A 81 -15.85 6.36 0.27
N GLU A 82 -15.50 6.08 -0.96
CA GLU A 82 -16.20 6.54 -2.17
C GLU A 82 -16.35 5.41 -3.17
N LYS A 83 -17.22 5.61 -4.15
CA LYS A 83 -17.35 4.68 -5.27
C LYS A 83 -16.22 4.94 -6.25
N ARG A 84 -15.28 4.00 -6.37
CA ARG A 84 -14.10 4.13 -7.23
C ARG A 84 -13.76 2.82 -7.94
N HIS A 85 -13.15 2.98 -9.11
CA HIS A 85 -12.59 1.86 -9.86
C HIS A 85 -11.09 2.07 -9.96
N PHE A 86 -10.33 1.23 -9.25
CA PHE A 86 -8.86 1.27 -9.25
C PHE A 86 -8.27 0.04 -9.90
N ILE A 87 -7.12 0.22 -10.53
CA ILE A 87 -6.23 -0.88 -10.91
C ILE A 87 -5.05 -0.80 -9.94
N PHE A 88 -4.99 -1.75 -9.01
CA PHE A 88 -3.92 -1.78 -8.01
C PHE A 88 -2.69 -2.48 -8.57
N LEU A 89 -1.56 -1.78 -8.59
CA LEU A 89 -0.26 -2.35 -8.93
C LEU A 89 0.51 -2.49 -7.62
N ASP A 90 0.60 -3.71 -7.13
CA ASP A 90 1.13 -3.98 -5.79
C ASP A 90 2.56 -4.48 -5.85
N TYR A 91 3.41 -3.87 -5.03
CA TYR A 91 4.85 -4.13 -4.98
C TYR A 91 5.28 -4.51 -3.58
N THR A 92 6.51 -5.01 -3.47
CA THR A 92 7.22 -5.14 -2.20
C THR A 92 8.52 -4.37 -2.30
N CYS A 93 9.03 -3.90 -1.18
CA CYS A 93 10.26 -3.12 -1.15
C CYS A 93 10.86 -3.15 0.27
N LYS A 94 11.99 -2.47 0.42
CA LYS A 94 12.72 -2.40 1.69
C LYS A 94 12.97 -0.95 2.08
N THR A 95 13.15 -0.72 3.36
CA THR A 95 13.60 0.57 3.88
C THR A 95 14.62 0.36 4.99
N ASN A 96 15.57 1.27 5.09
CA ASN A 96 16.53 1.30 6.20
C ASN A 96 16.11 2.27 7.29
N ASP A 97 15.06 3.04 7.04
CA ASP A 97 14.58 4.09 7.93
C ASP A 97 13.34 3.61 8.66
N ASN A 98 13.31 3.78 9.98
CA ASN A 98 12.15 3.43 10.80
C ASN A 98 11.40 4.66 11.30
N LYS A 99 11.84 5.86 10.92
CA LYS A 99 11.21 7.08 11.39
C LYS A 99 10.02 7.44 10.52
N VAL A 100 8.87 6.93 10.92
CA VAL A 100 7.62 7.17 10.21
C VAL A 100 7.02 8.50 10.65
N ILE A 101 6.66 9.31 9.66
CA ILE A 101 5.88 10.54 9.88
C ILE A 101 4.70 10.44 8.92
N LEU A 102 3.52 10.15 9.46
CA LEU A 102 2.31 10.03 8.64
C LEU A 102 1.83 11.41 8.20
N ASP A 103 1.31 11.47 6.98
CA ASP A 103 0.62 12.68 6.53
C ASP A 103 -0.82 12.67 7.07
N LYS A 104 -1.64 13.63 6.60
CA LYS A 104 -3.02 13.78 7.06
C LYS A 104 -3.95 12.62 6.66
N GLU A 105 -3.54 11.79 5.71
CA GLU A 105 -4.36 10.67 5.24
C GLU A 105 -4.26 9.45 6.14
N GLY A 106 -3.17 9.31 6.89
CA GLY A 106 -2.97 8.19 7.78
C GLY A 106 -3.36 8.52 9.21
N SER A 107 -4.04 7.59 9.88
CA SER A 107 -4.45 7.75 11.27
C SER A 107 -3.60 6.96 12.26
N GLY A 108 -2.85 5.97 11.80
CA GLY A 108 -1.97 5.17 12.64
C GLY A 108 -1.18 4.18 11.82
N TYR A 109 -0.19 3.54 12.42
CA TYR A 109 0.61 2.53 11.72
C TYR A 109 1.17 1.51 12.70
N VAL A 110 1.61 0.37 12.12
CA VAL A 110 2.31 -0.68 12.86
C VAL A 110 3.44 -1.24 12.00
N TRP A 111 4.46 -1.77 12.68
CA TRP A 111 5.47 -2.64 12.09
C TRP A 111 5.25 -4.02 12.71
N VAL A 112 4.89 -5.01 11.91
CA VAL A 112 4.56 -6.36 12.41
C VAL A 112 5.18 -7.43 11.53
N ASP A 113 5.32 -8.63 12.08
CA ASP A 113 5.67 -9.79 11.26
C ASP A 113 4.55 -10.02 10.24
N ILE A 114 4.92 -10.49 9.05
CA ILE A 114 3.93 -10.67 7.99
C ILE A 114 2.82 -11.66 8.38
N ASP A 115 3.14 -12.66 9.19
CA ASP A 115 2.12 -13.60 9.67
C ASP A 115 1.18 -12.96 10.67
N GLU A 116 1.69 -12.08 11.54
CA GLU A 116 0.86 -11.34 12.48
C GLU A 116 -0.05 -10.34 11.78
N ALA A 117 0.39 -9.81 10.65
CA ALA A 117 -0.41 -8.90 9.85
C ALA A 117 -1.77 -9.49 9.48
N LEU A 118 -1.80 -10.80 9.23
CA LEU A 118 -3.04 -11.49 8.85
C LEU A 118 -4.08 -11.55 9.97
N ASN A 119 -3.67 -11.30 11.22
CA ASN A 119 -4.57 -11.28 12.37
C ASN A 119 -5.15 -9.89 12.67
N LEU A 120 -4.70 -8.87 11.95
CA LEU A 120 -5.19 -7.51 12.13
C LEU A 120 -6.47 -7.30 11.34
N SER A 121 -7.16 -6.19 11.62
CA SER A 121 -8.32 -5.78 10.82
C SER A 121 -7.82 -5.20 9.50
N ILE A 122 -7.53 -6.08 8.55
CA ILE A 122 -6.93 -5.74 7.26
C ILE A 122 -7.99 -5.62 6.19
N GLU A 123 -7.82 -4.64 5.31
CA GLU A 123 -8.65 -4.49 4.12
C GLU A 123 -8.38 -5.69 3.18
N PRO A 124 -9.42 -6.29 2.54
CA PRO A 124 -9.27 -7.55 1.79
C PRO A 124 -8.23 -7.54 0.67
N TYR A 125 -8.05 -6.43 -0.05
CA TYR A 125 -7.07 -6.35 -1.14
C TYR A 125 -5.64 -6.30 -0.59
N THR A 126 -5.44 -5.68 0.57
CA THR A 126 -4.16 -5.72 1.30
C THR A 126 -3.87 -7.15 1.76
N ARG A 127 -4.88 -7.86 2.26
CA ARG A 127 -4.71 -9.27 2.62
C ARG A 127 -4.25 -10.09 1.42
N ASN A 128 -4.83 -9.86 0.25
CA ASN A 128 -4.45 -10.57 -0.96
C ASN A 128 -2.98 -10.36 -1.32
N VAL A 129 -2.48 -9.13 -1.18
CA VAL A 129 -1.06 -8.82 -1.45
C VAL A 129 -0.15 -9.58 -0.49
N ILE A 130 -0.51 -9.62 0.80
CA ILE A 130 0.28 -10.33 1.80
C ILE A 130 0.35 -11.83 1.47
N LEU A 131 -0.80 -12.42 1.13
CA LEU A 131 -0.85 -13.85 0.80
C LEU A 131 -0.04 -14.15 -0.47
N GLU A 132 -0.14 -13.31 -1.49
CA GLU A 132 0.61 -13.51 -2.72
C GLU A 132 2.12 -13.29 -2.51
N TYR A 133 2.48 -12.32 -1.69
CA TYR A 133 3.88 -12.12 -1.30
C TYR A 133 4.45 -13.39 -0.66
N LYS A 134 3.72 -13.97 0.29
CA LYS A 134 4.16 -15.20 0.96
C LYS A 134 4.33 -16.34 -0.02
N ASN A 135 3.42 -16.43 -0.99
CA ASN A 135 3.47 -17.47 -2.02
C ASN A 135 4.68 -17.33 -2.95
N LYS A 136 5.00 -16.10 -3.36
CA LYS A 136 6.06 -15.84 -4.34
C LYS A 136 7.46 -15.69 -3.73
N PHE A 137 7.57 -15.06 -2.59
CA PHE A 137 8.85 -14.64 -2.04
C PHE A 137 9.26 -15.34 -0.76
N LYS A 138 8.31 -15.77 0.05
CA LYS A 138 8.59 -16.40 1.34
C LYS A 138 8.30 -17.89 1.26
N LYS A 139 9.29 -18.64 0.83
CA LYS A 139 9.16 -20.09 0.69
C LYS A 139 9.75 -20.83 1.87
#